data_57b5f34b4c4787d68418f59793dd2666
#
_entry.id   57b5f34b4c4787d68418f59793dd2666
#
_cell.length_a   1.000
_cell.length_b   1.000
_cell.length_c   1.000
_cell.angle_alpha   90.00
_cell.angle_beta   90.00
_cell.angle_gamma   90.00
#
_symmetry.space_group_name_H-M   'P 1'
#
loop_
_entity.id
_entity.type
_entity.pdbx_description
1 polymer ?
#
loop_
_entity_poly.entity_id
_entity_poly.type
_entity_poly.pdbx_seq_one_letter_code
_entity_poly.pdbx_strand_id
1 'polypeptide(L)'
;MKRKPLAIVLAVVLFLAALGMTLYPIISNYVNQKYASEIHTAYQEVMQQTDDSTLQEARQLAIAYNESIVPGASEVDSYSQESLIAASEDYENLLNVTGEGTMCYVKIPKIDVNLPVYHGTGNDSLDRGVGHLLGSSLPVGGESTHAILTGHCGMASQKMFTDLELLEIGDVCYIDVLNETLAYQVEAINVVEPHDTSLLGIEEGRDLCTLITCTPYGVNSHRLLVCGSRIDYDEAEVIEEATAEELEVQSTWENQYIKGILYGILIVILIIVISAIISAFRRNMQEGGHFER
;
A
#
# COMPACT_ATOMS: atom_id res chain seq x y z
N MET A 1 37.59 38.60 -6.39
CA MET A 1 37.52 37.39 -7.27
C MET A 1 37.44 36.04 -6.52
N LYS A 2 36.98 35.94 -5.26
CA LYS A 2 36.91 34.65 -4.47
C LYS A 2 35.53 34.01 -4.39
N ARG A 3 34.49 34.47 -5.13
CA ARG A 3 33.09 33.94 -5.06
C ARG A 3 32.81 32.73 -5.94
N LYS A 4 33.62 32.46 -6.96
CA LYS A 4 33.40 31.34 -7.92
C LYS A 4 33.50 29.96 -7.26
N PRO A 5 34.52 29.63 -6.40
CA PRO A 5 34.59 28.31 -5.81
C PRO A 5 33.42 28.01 -4.85
N LEU A 6 32.97 29.00 -4.07
CA LEU A 6 31.81 28.83 -3.17
C LEU A 6 30.52 28.56 -3.93
N ALA A 7 30.29 29.25 -5.08
CA ALA A 7 29.12 28.99 -5.92
C ALA A 7 29.13 27.59 -6.54
N ILE A 8 30.30 27.08 -6.93
CA ILE A 8 30.44 25.71 -7.45
C ILE A 8 30.15 24.69 -6.36
N VAL A 9 30.71 24.87 -5.15
CA VAL A 9 30.43 23.97 -4.02
C VAL A 9 28.96 23.96 -3.68
N LEU A 10 28.31 25.12 -3.60
CA LEU A 10 26.87 25.23 -3.36
C LEU A 10 26.04 24.52 -4.44
N ALA A 11 26.41 24.70 -5.72
CA ALA A 11 25.73 24.03 -6.84
C ALA A 11 25.87 22.51 -6.75
N VAL A 12 27.03 21.98 -6.41
CA VAL A 12 27.26 20.55 -6.21
C VAL A 12 26.44 20.00 -5.04
N VAL A 13 26.41 20.72 -3.91
CA VAL A 13 25.60 20.30 -2.75
C VAL A 13 24.10 20.27 -3.10
N LEU A 14 23.60 21.30 -3.78
CA LEU A 14 22.20 21.34 -4.21
C LEU A 14 21.89 20.24 -5.22
N PHE A 15 22.80 19.96 -6.14
CA PHE A 15 22.65 18.84 -7.09
C PHE A 15 22.59 17.49 -6.40
N LEU A 16 23.48 17.22 -5.44
CA LEU A 16 23.49 15.97 -4.69
C LEU A 16 22.24 15.83 -3.80
N ALA A 17 21.76 16.92 -3.21
CA ALA A 17 20.53 16.92 -2.45
C ALA A 17 19.30 16.63 -3.34
N ALA A 18 19.22 17.26 -4.51
CA ALA A 18 18.18 16.99 -5.47
C ALA A 18 18.19 15.54 -5.98
N LEU A 19 19.39 15.02 -6.28
CA LEU A 19 19.58 13.63 -6.69
C LEU A 19 19.14 12.66 -5.59
N GLY A 20 19.53 12.92 -4.34
CA GLY A 20 19.11 12.12 -3.19
C GLY A 20 17.59 12.11 -2.99
N MET A 21 16.93 13.28 -3.08
CA MET A 21 15.48 13.37 -3.00
C MET A 21 14.78 12.62 -4.16
N THR A 22 15.37 12.65 -5.35
CA THR A 22 14.82 11.96 -6.53
C THR A 22 14.99 10.44 -6.45
N LEU A 23 16.08 9.95 -5.90
CA LEU A 23 16.34 8.51 -5.78
C LEU A 23 15.66 7.87 -4.55
N TYR A 24 15.34 8.69 -3.54
CA TYR A 24 14.79 8.21 -2.27
C TYR A 24 13.56 7.29 -2.42
N PRO A 25 12.50 7.62 -3.17
CA PRO A 25 11.33 6.76 -3.29
C PRO A 25 11.66 5.40 -3.90
N ILE A 26 12.49 5.37 -4.96
CA ILE A 26 12.88 4.12 -5.63
C ILE A 26 13.65 3.21 -4.68
N ILE A 27 14.69 3.77 -4.04
CA ILE A 27 15.55 3.00 -3.14
C ILE A 27 14.75 2.53 -1.93
N SER A 28 13.92 3.41 -1.35
CA SER A 28 13.09 3.09 -0.20
C SER A 28 12.08 1.99 -0.51
N ASN A 29 11.37 2.09 -1.64
CA ASN A 29 10.43 1.06 -2.07
C ASN A 29 11.13 -0.29 -2.29
N TYR A 30 12.27 -0.31 -2.98
CA TYR A 30 13.05 -1.53 -3.19
C TYR A 30 13.50 -2.17 -1.87
N VAL A 31 14.00 -1.36 -0.92
CA VAL A 31 14.43 -1.85 0.39
C VAL A 31 13.24 -2.40 1.17
N ASN A 32 12.11 -1.71 1.17
CA ASN A 32 10.91 -2.13 1.88
C ASN A 32 10.29 -3.40 1.29
N GLN A 33 10.24 -3.54 -0.05
CA GLN A 33 9.79 -4.78 -0.70
C GLN A 33 10.69 -5.96 -0.36
N LYS A 34 12.02 -5.75 -0.40
CA LYS A 34 12.97 -6.78 -0.01
C LYS A 34 12.80 -7.19 1.45
N TYR A 35 12.64 -6.23 2.34
CA TYR A 35 12.38 -6.49 3.76
C TYR A 35 11.06 -7.24 3.98
N ALA A 36 9.99 -6.85 3.31
CA ALA A 36 8.70 -7.56 3.35
C ALA A 36 8.82 -9.01 2.86
N SER A 37 9.60 -9.25 1.80
CA SER A 37 9.87 -10.61 1.30
C SER A 37 10.69 -11.45 2.27
N GLU A 38 11.69 -10.86 2.95
CA GLU A 38 12.49 -11.56 3.97
C GLU A 38 11.62 -11.94 5.18
N ILE A 39 10.74 -11.03 5.64
CA ILE A 39 9.79 -11.32 6.72
C ILE A 39 8.78 -12.39 6.31
N HIS A 40 8.28 -12.36 5.05
CA HIS A 40 7.39 -13.38 4.54
C HIS A 40 8.03 -14.77 4.57
N THR A 41 9.29 -14.87 4.12
CA THR A 41 10.03 -16.12 4.16
C THR A 41 10.21 -16.62 5.61
N ALA A 42 10.57 -15.72 6.52
CA ALA A 42 10.70 -16.05 7.94
C ALA A 42 9.35 -16.49 8.56
N TYR A 43 8.25 -15.82 8.19
CA TYR A 43 6.90 -16.23 8.61
C TYR A 43 6.59 -17.66 8.13
N GLN A 44 6.82 -17.96 6.85
CA GLN A 44 6.58 -19.29 6.28
C GLN A 44 7.45 -20.35 6.97
N GLU A 45 8.73 -20.06 7.26
CA GLU A 45 9.61 -20.98 8.00
C GLU A 45 9.07 -21.27 9.41
N VAL A 46 8.60 -20.26 10.14
CA VAL A 46 7.97 -20.45 11.46
C VAL A 46 6.71 -21.30 11.34
N MET A 47 5.83 -21.01 10.37
CA MET A 47 4.61 -21.79 10.15
C MET A 47 4.90 -23.26 9.84
N GLN A 48 5.92 -23.55 9.01
CA GLN A 48 6.33 -24.91 8.67
C GLN A 48 6.99 -25.65 9.83
N GLN A 49 7.61 -24.95 10.81
CA GLN A 49 8.24 -25.53 11.97
C GLN A 49 7.30 -25.63 13.19
N THR A 50 6.18 -24.92 13.17
CA THR A 50 5.16 -24.97 14.21
C THR A 50 4.36 -26.26 14.05
N ASP A 51 4.11 -26.92 15.18
CA ASP A 51 3.34 -28.16 15.14
C ASP A 51 1.86 -27.90 14.77
N ASP A 52 1.27 -28.88 14.08
CA ASP A 52 -0.08 -28.79 13.56
C ASP A 52 -1.13 -28.51 14.64
N SER A 53 -0.90 -28.96 15.88
CA SER A 53 -1.85 -28.73 16.97
C SER A 53 -1.90 -27.27 17.38
N THR A 54 -0.76 -26.58 17.39
CA THR A 54 -0.67 -25.14 17.67
C THR A 54 -1.32 -24.31 16.58
N LEU A 55 -1.08 -24.66 15.31
CA LEU A 55 -1.73 -23.98 14.18
C LEU A 55 -3.25 -24.19 14.17
N GLN A 56 -3.70 -25.40 14.51
CA GLN A 56 -5.12 -25.71 14.65
C GLN A 56 -5.77 -24.97 15.81
N GLU A 57 -5.09 -24.85 16.95
CA GLU A 57 -5.59 -24.07 18.09
C GLU A 57 -5.72 -22.58 17.71
N ALA A 58 -4.70 -21.98 17.07
CA ALA A 58 -4.76 -20.61 16.60
C ALA A 58 -5.92 -20.39 15.62
N ARG A 59 -6.16 -21.37 14.71
CA ARG A 59 -7.29 -21.32 13.79
C ARG A 59 -8.65 -21.38 14.51
N GLN A 60 -8.79 -22.27 15.48
CA GLN A 60 -10.05 -22.42 16.25
C GLN A 60 -10.36 -21.15 17.05
N LEU A 61 -9.36 -20.51 17.63
CA LEU A 61 -9.52 -19.23 18.31
C LEU A 61 -9.96 -18.12 17.33
N ALA A 62 -9.40 -18.08 16.12
CA ALA A 62 -9.79 -17.13 15.09
C ALA A 62 -11.23 -17.38 14.59
N ILE A 63 -11.63 -18.64 14.40
CA ILE A 63 -13.01 -19.02 14.06
C ILE A 63 -13.98 -18.62 15.17
N ALA A 64 -13.65 -18.90 16.43
CA ALA A 64 -14.48 -18.53 17.57
C ALA A 64 -14.65 -17.00 17.69
N TYR A 65 -13.61 -16.23 17.36
CA TYR A 65 -13.70 -14.78 17.24
C TYR A 65 -14.69 -14.39 16.13
N ASN A 66 -14.56 -14.98 14.94
CA ASN A 66 -15.45 -14.68 13.80
C ASN A 66 -16.93 -15.00 14.12
N GLU A 67 -17.20 -16.11 14.81
CA GLU A 67 -18.53 -16.47 15.28
C GLU A 67 -19.09 -15.52 16.34
N SER A 68 -18.23 -14.82 17.08
CA SER A 68 -18.64 -13.84 18.10
C SER A 68 -18.97 -12.47 17.54
N ILE A 69 -18.64 -12.19 16.27
CA ILE A 69 -18.91 -10.89 15.62
C ILE A 69 -20.42 -10.72 15.41
N VAL A 70 -20.95 -9.61 15.92
CA VAL A 70 -22.33 -9.24 15.65
C VAL A 70 -22.41 -8.55 14.29
N PRO A 71 -23.23 -9.02 13.34
CA PRO A 71 -23.42 -8.34 12.05
C PRO A 71 -23.78 -6.86 12.24
N GLY A 72 -23.04 -5.97 11.56
CA GLY A 72 -23.21 -4.52 11.67
C GLY A 72 -22.31 -3.82 12.71
N ALA A 73 -21.42 -4.55 13.40
CA ALA A 73 -20.49 -3.96 14.37
C ALA A 73 -19.35 -3.15 13.75
N SER A 74 -19.08 -3.28 12.45
CA SER A 74 -18.05 -2.52 11.72
C SER A 74 -18.60 -1.19 11.20
N GLU A 75 -19.05 -0.30 12.11
CA GLU A 75 -19.62 1.01 11.73
C GLU A 75 -18.59 2.14 11.69
N VAL A 76 -17.29 1.83 11.75
CA VAL A 76 -16.22 2.83 11.92
C VAL A 76 -15.32 2.88 10.71
N ASP A 77 -15.03 4.09 10.18
CA ASP A 77 -14.04 4.29 9.12
C ASP A 77 -12.70 3.68 9.54
N SER A 78 -12.14 2.83 8.70
CA SER A 78 -10.88 2.11 8.93
C SER A 78 -9.67 3.00 9.24
N TYR A 79 -9.78 4.30 8.93
CA TYR A 79 -8.76 5.32 9.21
C TYR A 79 -9.17 6.30 10.33
N SER A 80 -10.26 6.04 11.05
CA SER A 80 -10.69 6.92 12.15
C SER A 80 -9.93 6.63 13.44
N GLN A 81 -9.87 7.63 14.33
CA GLN A 81 -9.26 7.44 15.66
C GLN A 81 -10.02 6.43 16.55
N GLU A 82 -11.30 6.24 16.30
CA GLU A 82 -12.14 5.32 17.09
C GLU A 82 -11.78 3.86 16.79
N SER A 83 -11.35 3.54 15.56
CA SER A 83 -10.82 2.22 15.21
C SER A 83 -9.49 1.89 15.92
N LEU A 84 -8.81 2.90 16.46
CA LEU A 84 -7.53 2.75 17.15
C LEU A 84 -7.65 2.36 18.64
N ILE A 85 -8.82 2.57 19.26
CA ILE A 85 -8.95 2.56 20.74
C ILE A 85 -9.37 1.18 21.28
N ALA A 86 -9.85 0.28 20.42
CA ALA A 86 -10.60 -0.89 20.87
C ALA A 86 -9.87 -2.23 20.76
N ALA A 87 -8.58 -2.28 20.43
CA ALA A 87 -7.85 -3.53 20.43
C ALA A 87 -7.72 -4.05 21.86
N SER A 88 -8.43 -5.14 22.18
CA SER A 88 -8.21 -5.87 23.43
C SER A 88 -6.92 -6.67 23.31
N GLU A 89 -6.26 -6.91 24.45
CA GLU A 89 -5.06 -7.76 24.52
C GLU A 89 -5.33 -9.16 23.93
N ASP A 90 -6.56 -9.65 24.03
CA ASP A 90 -7.01 -10.91 23.45
C ASP A 90 -7.02 -10.87 21.92
N TYR A 91 -7.46 -9.77 21.28
CA TYR A 91 -7.46 -9.62 19.83
C TYR A 91 -6.03 -9.57 19.26
N GLU A 92 -5.11 -8.86 19.91
CA GLU A 92 -3.72 -8.73 19.46
C GLU A 92 -2.93 -10.05 19.51
N ASN A 93 -3.43 -11.03 20.28
CA ASN A 93 -2.84 -12.37 20.36
C ASN A 93 -3.39 -13.34 19.29
N LEU A 94 -4.54 -13.05 18.68
CA LEU A 94 -5.12 -13.89 17.64
C LEU A 94 -4.27 -13.89 16.38
N LEU A 95 -3.97 -15.07 15.83
CA LEU A 95 -3.10 -15.26 14.65
C LEU A 95 -1.65 -14.74 14.82
N ASN A 96 -1.23 -14.34 16.00
CA ASN A 96 0.13 -13.86 16.29
C ASN A 96 1.07 -15.02 16.65
N VAL A 97 1.14 -16.05 15.81
CA VAL A 97 1.93 -17.27 16.04
C VAL A 97 3.43 -16.98 16.09
N THR A 98 3.90 -15.99 15.33
CA THR A 98 5.32 -15.59 15.32
C THR A 98 5.73 -14.78 16.55
N GLY A 99 4.77 -14.21 17.28
CA GLY A 99 5.02 -13.27 18.39
C GLY A 99 5.45 -11.86 17.93
N GLU A 100 5.48 -11.59 16.62
CA GLU A 100 5.91 -10.31 16.04
C GLU A 100 4.73 -9.42 15.58
N GLY A 101 3.50 -9.86 15.86
CA GLY A 101 2.26 -9.15 15.53
C GLY A 101 1.78 -9.34 14.09
N THR A 102 2.45 -10.17 13.29
CA THR A 102 2.00 -10.51 11.93
C THR A 102 0.93 -11.58 12.00
N MET A 103 -0.26 -11.28 11.46
CA MET A 103 -1.40 -12.19 11.41
C MET A 103 -1.33 -13.14 10.21
N CYS A 104 -1.06 -12.58 9.04
CA CYS A 104 -1.05 -13.25 7.74
C CYS A 104 -0.35 -12.38 6.71
N TYR A 105 -0.34 -12.81 5.44
CA TYR A 105 0.13 -12.04 4.29
C TYR A 105 -0.97 -11.87 3.26
N VAL A 106 -1.04 -10.70 2.64
CA VAL A 106 -1.85 -10.45 1.45
C VAL A 106 -0.95 -10.38 0.22
N LYS A 107 -1.26 -11.18 -0.79
CA LYS A 107 -0.57 -11.21 -2.08
C LYS A 107 -1.55 -10.84 -3.20
N ILE A 108 -1.16 -9.90 -4.08
CA ILE A 108 -1.95 -9.47 -5.23
C ILE A 108 -1.01 -9.43 -6.43
N PRO A 109 -0.92 -10.53 -7.21
CA PRO A 109 0.09 -10.68 -8.27
C PRO A 109 0.02 -9.60 -9.35
N LYS A 110 -1.17 -9.28 -9.85
CA LYS A 110 -1.37 -8.27 -10.92
C LYS A 110 -0.70 -6.93 -10.63
N ILE A 111 -0.61 -6.53 -9.37
CA ILE A 111 -0.03 -5.26 -8.95
C ILE A 111 1.24 -5.42 -8.11
N ASP A 112 1.86 -6.61 -8.11
CA ASP A 112 3.10 -6.91 -7.37
C ASP A 112 3.03 -6.45 -5.90
N VAL A 113 1.99 -6.87 -5.19
CA VAL A 113 1.81 -6.66 -3.75
C VAL A 113 2.03 -7.98 -3.02
N ASN A 114 2.90 -7.95 -2.00
CA ASN A 114 3.10 -9.02 -1.03
C ASN A 114 3.45 -8.36 0.31
N LEU A 115 2.44 -8.19 1.17
CA LEU A 115 2.54 -7.38 2.37
C LEU A 115 2.06 -8.13 3.61
N PRO A 116 2.75 -7.97 4.76
CA PRO A 116 2.28 -8.47 6.04
C PRO A 116 1.00 -7.74 6.48
N VAL A 117 0.11 -8.47 7.12
CA VAL A 117 -1.10 -7.96 7.74
C VAL A 117 -0.91 -7.93 9.25
N TYR A 118 -1.21 -6.79 9.87
CA TYR A 118 -1.09 -6.53 11.28
C TYR A 118 -2.46 -6.24 11.91
N HIS A 119 -2.53 -6.36 13.23
CA HIS A 119 -3.73 -6.02 14.00
C HIS A 119 -4.03 -4.53 13.96
N GLY A 120 -5.31 -4.19 13.77
CA GLY A 120 -5.80 -2.82 13.77
C GLY A 120 -5.37 -2.00 12.54
N THR A 121 -5.90 -0.78 12.46
CA THR A 121 -5.64 0.17 11.38
C THR A 121 -4.92 1.43 11.88
N GLY A 122 -4.19 1.29 12.99
CA GLY A 122 -3.34 2.33 13.54
C GLY A 122 -2.09 2.60 12.70
N ASN A 123 -1.45 3.75 12.94
CA ASN A 123 -0.23 4.12 12.23
C ASN A 123 0.85 3.04 12.36
N ASP A 124 1.00 2.45 13.55
CA ASP A 124 2.01 1.40 13.80
C ASP A 124 1.84 0.19 12.87
N SER A 125 0.60 -0.17 12.51
CA SER A 125 0.28 -1.24 11.57
C SER A 125 0.38 -0.78 10.12
N LEU A 126 -0.21 0.36 9.79
CA LEU A 126 -0.30 0.87 8.42
C LEU A 126 1.04 1.36 7.86
N ASP A 127 1.96 1.84 8.72
CA ASP A 127 3.31 2.22 8.30
C ASP A 127 4.21 1.02 7.98
N ARG A 128 3.87 -0.18 8.51
CA ARG A 128 4.63 -1.42 8.34
C ARG A 128 4.05 -2.33 7.26
N GLY A 129 2.76 -2.24 6.98
CA GLY A 129 2.07 -3.13 6.05
C GLY A 129 0.59 -2.81 5.92
N VAL A 130 -0.20 -3.85 5.92
CA VAL A 130 -1.66 -3.80 5.86
C VAL A 130 -2.24 -3.97 7.26
N GLY A 131 -3.27 -3.23 7.60
CA GLY A 131 -3.99 -3.33 8.85
C GLY A 131 -5.28 -4.12 8.71
N HIS A 132 -5.56 -5.03 9.63
CA HIS A 132 -6.85 -5.69 9.74
C HIS A 132 -7.83 -4.80 10.52
N LEU A 133 -9.02 -4.53 9.95
CA LEU A 133 -10.04 -3.70 10.61
C LEU A 133 -10.64 -4.45 11.79
N LEU A 134 -10.44 -3.90 12.99
CA LEU A 134 -11.04 -4.45 14.21
C LEU A 134 -12.57 -4.51 14.09
N GLY A 135 -13.16 -5.62 14.49
CA GLY A 135 -14.60 -5.87 14.38
C GLY A 135 -15.03 -6.48 13.06
N SER A 136 -14.13 -6.60 12.06
CA SER A 136 -14.34 -7.47 10.90
C SER A 136 -13.86 -8.90 11.19
N SER A 137 -14.21 -9.86 10.33
CA SER A 137 -13.76 -11.24 10.48
C SER A 137 -12.25 -11.35 10.31
N LEU A 138 -11.59 -12.13 11.16
CA LEU A 138 -10.19 -12.52 10.97
C LEU A 138 -10.02 -13.28 9.65
N PRO A 139 -8.89 -13.11 8.95
CA PRO A 139 -8.70 -13.60 7.59
C PRO A 139 -8.34 -15.10 7.54
N VAL A 140 -9.17 -15.94 8.16
CA VAL A 140 -9.04 -17.41 8.13
C VAL A 140 -10.09 -18.08 7.24
N GLY A 141 -10.92 -17.28 6.57
CA GLY A 141 -12.01 -17.73 5.72
C GLY A 141 -13.16 -18.36 6.51
N GLY A 142 -14.17 -18.82 5.80
CA GLY A 142 -15.34 -19.51 6.33
C GLY A 142 -16.66 -18.91 5.87
N GLU A 143 -17.74 -19.70 5.91
CA GLU A 143 -19.08 -19.20 5.60
C GLU A 143 -19.50 -18.08 6.54
N SER A 144 -20.15 -17.07 6.01
CA SER A 144 -20.61 -15.89 6.75
C SER A 144 -19.46 -15.12 7.43
N THR A 145 -18.33 -14.96 6.71
CA THR A 145 -17.20 -14.14 7.14
C THR A 145 -16.91 -13.01 6.15
N HIS A 146 -16.41 -11.88 6.65
CA HIS A 146 -15.95 -10.76 5.83
C HIS A 146 -14.70 -10.15 6.47
N ALA A 147 -13.53 -10.51 5.95
CA ALA A 147 -12.25 -9.93 6.37
C ALA A 147 -12.02 -8.59 5.69
N ILE A 148 -11.60 -7.57 6.45
CA ILE A 148 -11.37 -6.22 5.90
C ILE A 148 -9.92 -5.82 6.17
N LEU A 149 -9.18 -5.59 5.08
CA LEU A 149 -7.77 -5.31 5.06
C LEU A 149 -7.50 -3.92 4.48
N THR A 150 -6.84 -3.06 5.24
CA THR A 150 -6.64 -1.66 4.91
C THR A 150 -5.16 -1.35 4.69
N GLY A 151 -4.83 -0.67 3.61
CA GLY A 151 -3.46 -0.27 3.29
C GLY A 151 -3.37 1.15 2.75
N HIS A 152 -2.25 1.83 3.03
CA HIS A 152 -2.01 3.19 2.56
C HIS A 152 -1.97 3.33 1.04
N CYS A 153 -2.38 4.50 0.54
CA CYS A 153 -2.18 4.97 -0.83
C CYS A 153 -1.26 6.19 -0.83
N GLY A 154 -0.32 6.23 -1.77
CA GLY A 154 0.48 7.43 -2.03
C GLY A 154 1.63 7.68 -1.06
N MET A 155 2.12 6.67 -0.36
CA MET A 155 3.34 6.80 0.44
C MET A 155 4.58 6.97 -0.45
N ALA A 156 5.43 7.94 -0.11
CA ALA A 156 6.67 8.17 -0.87
C ALA A 156 7.72 7.06 -0.64
N SER A 157 7.66 6.36 0.49
CA SER A 157 8.64 5.35 0.91
C SER A 157 8.33 3.95 0.38
N GLN A 158 7.07 3.65 0.07
CA GLN A 158 6.63 2.31 -0.35
C GLN A 158 5.29 2.37 -1.09
N LYS A 159 5.10 1.40 -1.99
CA LYS A 159 3.94 1.32 -2.88
C LYS A 159 2.63 1.02 -2.14
N MET A 160 2.68 0.08 -1.17
CA MET A 160 1.51 -0.38 -0.41
C MET A 160 0.32 -0.71 -1.35
N PHE A 161 -0.88 -0.18 -1.05
CA PHE A 161 -2.09 -0.33 -1.86
C PHE A 161 -2.31 0.81 -2.89
N THR A 162 -1.24 1.53 -3.25
CA THR A 162 -1.36 2.64 -4.22
C THR A 162 -1.92 2.19 -5.58
N ASP A 163 -1.56 1.00 -6.03
CA ASP A 163 -1.99 0.45 -7.31
C ASP A 163 -3.29 -0.37 -7.22
N LEU A 164 -3.97 -0.39 -6.07
CA LEU A 164 -5.22 -1.11 -5.90
C LEU A 164 -6.31 -0.67 -6.91
N GLU A 165 -6.23 0.59 -7.38
CA GLU A 165 -7.12 1.13 -8.42
C GLU A 165 -6.95 0.49 -9.81
N LEU A 166 -5.87 -0.30 -10.02
CA LEU A 166 -5.60 -1.03 -11.27
C LEU A 166 -6.24 -2.42 -11.31
N LEU A 167 -6.84 -2.86 -10.20
CA LEU A 167 -7.57 -4.11 -10.17
C LEU A 167 -8.89 -4.00 -10.92
N GLU A 168 -9.28 -5.11 -11.54
CA GLU A 168 -10.51 -5.27 -12.30
C GLU A 168 -11.31 -6.45 -11.72
N ILE A 169 -12.61 -6.49 -12.04
CA ILE A 169 -13.45 -7.64 -11.69
C ILE A 169 -12.91 -8.88 -12.41
N GLY A 170 -12.70 -9.94 -11.64
CA GLY A 170 -12.11 -11.20 -12.11
C GLY A 170 -10.66 -11.39 -11.69
N ASP A 171 -9.94 -10.34 -11.26
CA ASP A 171 -8.58 -10.48 -10.72
C ASP A 171 -8.57 -11.28 -9.42
N VAL A 172 -7.42 -11.83 -9.06
CA VAL A 172 -7.29 -12.65 -7.86
C VAL A 172 -6.35 -12.00 -6.83
N CYS A 173 -6.66 -12.20 -5.57
CA CYS A 173 -5.79 -11.94 -4.45
C CYS A 173 -5.75 -13.15 -3.51
N TYR A 174 -4.67 -13.27 -2.76
CA TYR A 174 -4.42 -14.38 -1.85
C TYR A 174 -4.16 -13.90 -0.44
N ILE A 175 -4.58 -14.71 0.52
CA ILE A 175 -4.25 -14.53 1.94
C ILE A 175 -3.50 -15.78 2.39
N ASP A 176 -2.22 -15.62 2.74
CA ASP A 176 -1.40 -16.69 3.31
C ASP A 176 -1.51 -16.64 4.84
N VAL A 177 -2.20 -17.61 5.43
CA VAL A 177 -2.47 -17.68 6.88
C VAL A 177 -2.34 -19.11 7.40
N LEU A 178 -1.59 -19.31 8.50
CA LEU A 178 -1.49 -20.60 9.21
C LEU A 178 -1.22 -21.81 8.29
N ASN A 179 -0.24 -21.73 7.38
CA ASN A 179 0.06 -22.74 6.36
C ASN A 179 -1.03 -22.99 5.30
N GLU A 180 -2.02 -22.13 5.20
CA GLU A 180 -3.03 -22.18 4.13
C GLU A 180 -2.96 -20.93 3.28
N THR A 181 -3.23 -21.08 1.98
CA THR A 181 -3.43 -19.95 1.06
C THR A 181 -4.91 -19.91 0.67
N LEU A 182 -5.55 -18.81 1.05
CA LEU A 182 -6.95 -18.53 0.71
C LEU A 182 -6.97 -17.65 -0.54
N ALA A 183 -7.71 -18.07 -1.58
CA ALA A 183 -7.84 -17.32 -2.82
C ALA A 183 -9.19 -16.61 -2.90
N TYR A 184 -9.18 -15.35 -3.32
CA TYR A 184 -10.37 -14.51 -3.49
C TYR A 184 -10.36 -13.88 -4.87
N GLN A 185 -11.47 -14.00 -5.61
CA GLN A 185 -11.66 -13.34 -6.90
C GLN A 185 -12.42 -12.02 -6.71
N VAL A 186 -11.89 -10.94 -7.26
CA VAL A 186 -12.54 -9.62 -7.24
C VAL A 186 -13.88 -9.69 -7.95
N GLU A 187 -14.94 -9.36 -7.23
CA GLU A 187 -16.31 -9.33 -7.75
C GLU A 187 -16.94 -7.94 -7.76
N ALA A 188 -16.45 -7.02 -6.89
CA ALA A 188 -16.96 -5.66 -6.82
C ALA A 188 -15.86 -4.66 -6.51
N ILE A 189 -15.92 -3.49 -7.17
CA ILE A 189 -15.03 -2.36 -6.95
C ILE A 189 -15.90 -1.12 -6.75
N ASN A 190 -15.77 -0.48 -5.57
CA ASN A 190 -16.60 0.65 -5.20
C ASN A 190 -15.74 1.80 -4.68
N VAL A 191 -16.19 3.03 -4.94
CA VAL A 191 -15.63 4.24 -4.33
C VAL A 191 -16.69 4.86 -3.46
N VAL A 192 -16.40 4.98 -2.17
CA VAL A 192 -17.35 5.46 -1.15
C VAL A 192 -16.77 6.62 -0.34
N GLU A 193 -17.61 7.32 0.39
CA GLU A 193 -17.15 8.30 1.37
C GLU A 193 -16.48 7.61 2.57
N PRO A 194 -15.58 8.29 3.31
CA PRO A 194 -14.80 7.68 4.40
C PRO A 194 -15.67 7.04 5.51
N HIS A 195 -16.86 7.55 5.72
CA HIS A 195 -17.77 7.07 6.77
C HIS A 195 -18.83 6.08 6.25
N ASP A 196 -18.82 5.77 4.98
CA ASP A 196 -19.74 4.80 4.39
C ASP A 196 -19.19 3.39 4.54
N THR A 197 -19.71 2.68 5.53
CA THR A 197 -19.36 1.29 5.86
C THR A 197 -20.42 0.30 5.40
N SER A 198 -21.41 0.73 4.64
CA SER A 198 -22.56 -0.07 4.23
C SER A 198 -22.22 -1.33 3.43
N LEU A 199 -21.04 -1.36 2.78
CA LEU A 199 -20.54 -2.49 1.99
C LEU A 199 -19.57 -3.39 2.77
N LEU A 200 -19.36 -3.15 4.07
CA LEU A 200 -18.38 -3.87 4.88
C LEU A 200 -19.04 -4.92 5.80
N GLY A 201 -20.34 -5.09 5.71
CA GLY A 201 -21.09 -6.06 6.50
C GLY A 201 -20.82 -7.52 6.12
N ILE A 202 -21.03 -8.42 7.08
CA ILE A 202 -21.03 -9.86 6.82
C ILE A 202 -22.29 -10.22 6.05
N GLU A 203 -22.12 -10.99 4.96
CA GLU A 203 -23.20 -11.56 4.16
C GLU A 203 -23.36 -13.04 4.49
N GLU A 204 -24.61 -13.47 4.76
CA GLU A 204 -24.91 -14.86 5.14
C GLU A 204 -24.49 -15.85 4.05
N GLY A 205 -23.76 -16.88 4.43
CA GLY A 205 -23.29 -17.97 3.54
C GLY A 205 -22.12 -17.59 2.64
N ARG A 206 -21.59 -16.36 2.73
CA ARG A 206 -20.46 -15.91 1.91
C ARG A 206 -19.15 -15.84 2.68
N ASP A 207 -18.06 -16.07 1.99
CA ASP A 207 -16.68 -15.86 2.47
C ASP A 207 -16.07 -14.72 1.65
N LEU A 208 -15.94 -13.54 2.27
CA LEU A 208 -15.54 -12.30 1.63
C LEU A 208 -14.25 -11.73 2.21
N CYS A 209 -13.47 -11.09 1.34
CA CYS A 209 -12.33 -10.26 1.71
C CYS A 209 -12.41 -8.92 0.97
N THR A 210 -12.41 -7.80 1.71
CA THR A 210 -12.37 -6.46 1.12
C THR A 210 -11.03 -5.79 1.42
N LEU A 211 -10.36 -5.35 0.35
CA LEU A 211 -9.17 -4.51 0.41
C LEU A 211 -9.57 -3.05 0.34
N ILE A 212 -9.09 -2.22 1.28
CA ILE A 212 -9.44 -0.80 1.38
C ILE A 212 -8.19 0.07 1.24
N THR A 213 -8.32 1.14 0.46
CA THR A 213 -7.31 2.20 0.41
C THR A 213 -7.95 3.57 0.20
N CYS A 214 -7.16 4.63 0.41
CA CYS A 214 -7.60 6.00 0.12
C CYS A 214 -7.55 6.29 -1.38
N THR A 215 -8.51 7.05 -1.89
CA THR A 215 -8.59 7.49 -3.29
C THR A 215 -9.19 8.90 -3.38
N PRO A 216 -8.96 9.72 -4.46
CA PRO A 216 -7.92 9.54 -5.47
C PRO A 216 -6.50 9.76 -4.90
N TYR A 217 -5.49 9.25 -5.62
CA TYR A 217 -4.09 9.42 -5.24
C TYR A 217 -3.74 10.88 -4.87
N GLY A 218 -3.15 11.07 -3.69
CA GLY A 218 -2.71 12.38 -3.18
C GLY A 218 -3.82 13.32 -2.71
N VAL A 219 -5.12 13.00 -2.94
CA VAL A 219 -6.29 13.74 -2.42
C VAL A 219 -6.91 13.03 -1.23
N ASN A 220 -7.07 11.71 -1.31
CA ASN A 220 -7.52 10.82 -0.23
C ASN A 220 -8.91 11.16 0.35
N SER A 221 -9.79 11.75 -0.48
CA SER A 221 -11.12 12.20 -0.04
C SER A 221 -12.15 11.07 0.09
N HIS A 222 -11.89 9.91 -0.54
CA HIS A 222 -12.78 8.76 -0.57
C HIS A 222 -12.02 7.49 -0.19
N ARG A 223 -12.73 6.37 -0.12
CA ARG A 223 -12.18 5.02 0.05
C ARG A 223 -12.49 4.20 -1.20
N LEU A 224 -11.46 3.53 -1.71
CA LEU A 224 -11.60 2.50 -2.73
C LEU A 224 -11.74 1.16 -2.00
N LEU A 225 -12.82 0.45 -2.28
CA LEU A 225 -13.13 -0.87 -1.77
C LEU A 225 -13.06 -1.87 -2.92
N VAL A 226 -12.18 -2.85 -2.81
CA VAL A 226 -12.07 -3.97 -3.73
C VAL A 226 -12.48 -5.22 -2.99
N CYS A 227 -13.69 -5.70 -3.24
CA CYS A 227 -14.27 -6.87 -2.59
C CYS A 227 -14.05 -8.11 -3.45
N GLY A 228 -13.51 -9.16 -2.86
CA GLY A 228 -13.37 -10.48 -3.45
C GLY A 228 -14.17 -11.53 -2.69
N SER A 229 -14.70 -12.51 -3.43
CA SER A 229 -15.31 -13.72 -2.89
C SER A 229 -14.36 -14.90 -2.99
N ARG A 230 -14.47 -15.81 -2.03
CA ARG A 230 -13.67 -17.03 -1.96
C ARG A 230 -13.84 -17.90 -3.21
N ILE A 231 -12.73 -18.35 -3.75
CA ILE A 231 -12.67 -19.37 -4.82
C ILE A 231 -11.67 -20.47 -4.46
N ASP A 232 -11.69 -21.57 -5.20
CA ASP A 232 -10.70 -22.63 -5.06
C ASP A 232 -9.31 -22.15 -5.50
N TYR A 233 -8.26 -22.61 -4.82
CA TYR A 233 -6.88 -22.21 -5.13
C TYR A 233 -6.45 -22.57 -6.54
N ASP A 234 -6.77 -23.79 -6.99
CA ASP A 234 -6.44 -24.28 -8.34
C ASP A 234 -7.13 -23.42 -9.44
N GLU A 235 -8.36 -22.95 -9.18
CA GLU A 235 -9.07 -22.03 -10.08
C GLU A 235 -8.37 -20.67 -10.13
N ALA A 236 -7.91 -20.18 -8.99
CA ALA A 236 -7.19 -18.91 -8.90
C ALA A 236 -5.86 -18.92 -9.66
N GLU A 237 -5.08 -20.02 -9.58
CA GLU A 237 -3.84 -20.18 -10.34
C GLU A 237 -4.08 -20.11 -11.85
N VAL A 238 -5.13 -20.75 -12.36
CA VAL A 238 -5.50 -20.70 -13.78
C VAL A 238 -5.85 -19.28 -14.22
N ILE A 239 -6.55 -18.52 -13.37
CA ILE A 239 -6.89 -17.13 -13.66
C ILE A 239 -5.63 -16.25 -13.63
N GLU A 240 -4.74 -16.44 -12.65
CA GLU A 240 -3.47 -15.69 -12.54
C GLU A 240 -2.59 -15.91 -13.77
N GLU A 241 -2.43 -17.17 -14.22
CA GLU A 241 -1.64 -17.50 -15.41
C GLU A 241 -2.23 -16.86 -16.69
N ALA A 242 -3.55 -16.91 -16.87
CA ALA A 242 -4.21 -16.30 -18.01
C ALA A 242 -4.07 -14.77 -18.02
N THR A 243 -4.11 -14.13 -16.85
CA THR A 243 -3.99 -12.67 -16.71
C THR A 243 -2.53 -12.22 -16.88
N ALA A 244 -1.56 -13.03 -16.46
CA ALA A 244 -0.13 -12.69 -16.58
C ALA A 244 0.34 -12.58 -18.04
N GLU A 245 -0.29 -13.29 -19.00
CA GLU A 245 0.01 -13.19 -20.42
C GLU A 245 -0.52 -11.89 -21.07
N GLU A 246 -1.48 -11.20 -20.46
CA GLU A 246 -2.18 -10.07 -21.11
C GLU A 246 -1.64 -8.67 -20.74
N LEU A 247 -0.90 -8.44 -19.67
CA LEU A 247 -0.72 -7.08 -19.16
C LEU A 247 0.66 -6.79 -18.52
N GLU A 248 1.46 -5.94 -19.18
CA GLU A 248 2.31 -4.98 -18.43
C GLU A 248 1.40 -3.89 -17.81
N VAL A 249 0.90 -4.12 -16.61
CA VAL A 249 0.12 -3.11 -15.86
C VAL A 249 1.05 -1.98 -15.45
N GLN A 250 0.81 -0.79 -16.00
CA GLN A 250 1.63 0.37 -15.69
C GLN A 250 1.27 0.94 -14.30
N SER A 251 2.16 0.75 -13.34
CA SER A 251 1.97 1.20 -11.96
C SER A 251 1.63 2.68 -11.84
N THR A 252 0.54 3.02 -11.15
CA THR A 252 0.16 4.41 -10.86
C THR A 252 1.25 5.11 -10.05
N TRP A 253 1.87 4.43 -9.09
CA TRP A 253 2.97 4.95 -8.29
C TRP A 253 4.17 5.35 -9.17
N GLU A 254 4.60 4.47 -10.10
CA GLU A 254 5.69 4.75 -11.03
C GLU A 254 5.36 5.91 -11.98
N ASN A 255 4.14 5.95 -12.51
CA ASN A 255 3.67 7.02 -13.38
C ASN A 255 3.67 8.39 -12.70
N GLN A 256 3.17 8.48 -11.48
CA GLN A 256 3.17 9.73 -10.72
C GLN A 256 4.59 10.17 -10.39
N TYR A 257 5.46 9.23 -10.07
CA TYR A 257 6.87 9.49 -9.82
C TYR A 257 7.60 10.01 -11.07
N ILE A 258 7.43 9.38 -12.24
CA ILE A 258 8.00 9.82 -13.51
C ILE A 258 7.50 11.23 -13.89
N LYS A 259 6.19 11.49 -13.74
CA LYS A 259 5.62 12.83 -13.95
C LYS A 259 6.26 13.87 -13.05
N GLY A 260 6.48 13.54 -11.77
CA GLY A 260 7.17 14.42 -10.82
C GLY A 260 8.58 14.77 -11.24
N ILE A 261 9.36 13.80 -11.73
CA ILE A 261 10.70 14.03 -12.29
C ILE A 261 10.64 14.95 -13.50
N LEU A 262 9.74 14.68 -14.47
CA LEU A 262 9.60 15.47 -15.68
C LEU A 262 9.24 16.93 -15.37
N TYR A 263 8.32 17.17 -14.44
CA TYR A 263 8.00 18.53 -13.97
C TYR A 263 9.20 19.20 -13.31
N GLY A 264 9.96 18.49 -12.49
CA GLY A 264 11.19 19.00 -11.88
C GLY A 264 12.22 19.43 -12.92
N ILE A 265 12.46 18.62 -13.94
CA ILE A 265 13.37 18.92 -15.05
C ILE A 265 12.87 20.16 -15.81
N LEU A 266 11.57 20.25 -16.13
CA LEU A 266 10.97 21.38 -16.80
C LEU A 266 11.18 22.69 -16.04
N ILE A 267 10.97 22.69 -14.74
CA ILE A 267 11.20 23.85 -13.85
C ILE A 267 12.67 24.29 -13.90
N VAL A 268 13.61 23.35 -13.83
CA VAL A 268 15.04 23.65 -13.89
C VAL A 268 15.41 24.29 -15.25
N ILE A 269 14.92 23.76 -16.35
CA ILE A 269 15.12 24.31 -17.69
C ILE A 269 14.57 25.75 -17.76
N LEU A 270 13.36 25.96 -17.23
CA LEU A 270 12.74 27.29 -17.20
C LEU A 270 13.58 28.30 -16.41
N ILE A 271 14.11 27.92 -15.26
CA ILE A 271 15.01 28.76 -14.44
C ILE A 271 16.29 29.11 -15.22
N ILE A 272 16.89 28.16 -15.91
CA ILE A 272 18.09 28.38 -16.74
C ILE A 272 17.79 29.37 -17.87
N VAL A 273 16.69 29.20 -18.58
CA VAL A 273 16.28 30.10 -19.69
C VAL A 273 16.02 31.51 -19.17
N ILE A 274 15.27 31.66 -18.07
CA ILE A 274 15.01 32.97 -17.44
C ILE A 274 16.33 33.62 -17.01
N SER A 275 17.23 32.86 -16.40
CA SER A 275 18.54 33.36 -15.97
C SER A 275 19.41 33.81 -17.14
N ALA A 276 19.36 33.09 -18.30
CA ALA A 276 20.06 33.44 -19.52
C ALA A 276 19.49 34.72 -20.12
N ILE A 277 18.15 34.87 -20.19
CA ILE A 277 17.47 36.08 -20.67
C ILE A 277 17.86 37.31 -19.82
N ILE A 278 17.78 37.20 -18.51
CA ILE A 278 18.17 38.28 -17.59
C ILE A 278 19.65 38.64 -17.76
N SER A 279 20.53 37.67 -17.96
CA SER A 279 21.96 37.90 -18.18
C SER A 279 22.23 38.57 -19.50
N ALA A 280 21.50 38.21 -20.56
CA ALA A 280 21.58 38.86 -21.89
C ALA A 280 21.08 40.30 -21.82
N PHE A 281 19.95 40.53 -21.13
CA PHE A 281 19.39 41.88 -20.97
C PHE A 281 20.34 42.82 -20.21
N ARG A 282 20.96 42.30 -19.11
CA ARG A 282 21.98 43.08 -18.36
C ARG A 282 23.21 43.39 -19.18
N ARG A 283 23.66 42.51 -20.09
CA ARG A 283 24.78 42.80 -21.02
C ARG A 283 24.46 43.89 -21.98
N ASN A 284 23.26 43.81 -22.63
CA ASN A 284 22.81 44.85 -23.59
C ASN A 284 22.67 46.23 -22.95
N MET A 285 22.21 46.30 -21.72
CA MET A 285 22.12 47.58 -20.98
C MET A 285 23.50 48.16 -20.63
N GLN A 286 24.52 47.32 -20.38
CA GLN A 286 25.89 47.78 -20.13
C GLN A 286 26.58 48.26 -21.39
N GLU A 287 26.31 47.66 -22.56
CA GLU A 287 26.87 48.07 -23.87
C GLU A 287 26.20 49.35 -24.41
N GLY A 288 24.88 49.53 -24.17
CA GLY A 288 24.15 50.74 -24.58
C GLY A 288 24.51 52.02 -23.81
N GLY A 289 24.99 51.87 -22.59
CA GLY A 289 25.42 53.01 -21.74
C GLY A 289 26.83 53.59 -22.08
N HIS A 290 27.55 52.97 -23.03
CA HIS A 290 28.88 53.46 -23.46
C HIS A 290 28.84 54.39 -24.70
N PHE A 291 27.65 54.63 -25.28
CA PHE A 291 27.49 55.46 -26.51
C PHE A 291 27.08 56.90 -26.23
N GLU A 292 26.92 57.31 -24.95
CA GLU A 292 26.53 58.66 -24.56
C GLU A 292 27.59 59.37 -23.66
N ARG A 293 28.89 59.18 -23.94
CA ARG A 293 29.95 60.04 -23.35
C ARG A 293 30.94 60.44 -24.41
#